data_78ec3e1bf24254bc8e40aa0b62d313c9
#
_entry.id   78ec3e1bf24254bc8e40aa0b62d313c9
#
_cell.length_a   1.000
_cell.length_b   1.000
_cell.length_c   1.000
_cell.angle_alpha   90.00
_cell.angle_beta   90.00
_cell.angle_gamma   90.00
#
_symmetry.space_group_name_H-M   'P 1'
#
loop_
_entity.id
_entity.type
_entity.pdbx_description
1 polymer ?
#
loop_
_entity_poly.entity_id
_entity_poly.type
_entity_poly.pdbx_seq_one_letter_code
_entity_poly.pdbx_strand_id
1 'polypeptide(L)'
;FFECINDQTVADALLDAAEAWCREQGMQVMRGPLNFSMNDEVGTLIDGFDEPPMVMMTYNPRYYPALIEGHGYSKAMDLYAWIYDIEQGLKNAPEKLFHVAQKALEKQGLRIRKIDMKNFDHDVELFKEAYNRAWQRNWGFVPMTDAEIDHLVKSMKPLLDPELIFMAETQDGKPAGVSL
;
A
#
# COMPACT_ATOMS: atom_id res chain seq x y z
N PHE A 1 -11.71 -9.74 -3.65
CA PHE A 1 -11.96 -9.53 -5.10
C PHE A 1 -13.42 -9.21 -5.34
N PHE A 2 -13.70 -8.31 -6.26
CA PHE A 2 -15.02 -8.06 -6.79
C PHE A 2 -14.94 -8.01 -8.31
N GLU A 3 -15.46 -9.04 -8.98
CA GLU A 3 -15.51 -9.13 -10.42
C GLU A 3 -16.96 -9.42 -10.84
N CYS A 4 -17.55 -8.53 -11.63
CA CYS A 4 -18.94 -8.59 -11.99
C CYS A 4 -19.19 -8.04 -13.40
N ILE A 5 -20.11 -8.65 -14.13
CA ILE A 5 -20.69 -8.06 -15.34
C ILE A 5 -21.57 -6.87 -14.95
N ASN A 6 -21.85 -5.98 -15.91
CA ASN A 6 -22.71 -4.81 -15.66
C ASN A 6 -24.19 -5.23 -15.49
N ASP A 7 -24.49 -5.88 -14.37
CA ASP A 7 -25.81 -6.36 -14.00
C ASP A 7 -25.98 -6.27 -12.48
N GLN A 8 -26.93 -5.45 -12.03
CA GLN A 8 -27.18 -5.22 -10.59
C GLN A 8 -27.61 -6.52 -9.89
N THR A 9 -28.38 -7.37 -10.55
CA THR A 9 -28.85 -8.64 -9.92
C THR A 9 -27.68 -9.57 -9.63
N VAL A 10 -26.69 -9.62 -10.51
CA VAL A 10 -25.47 -10.40 -10.32
C VAL A 10 -24.61 -9.81 -9.20
N ALA A 11 -24.46 -8.48 -9.19
CA ALA A 11 -23.74 -7.78 -8.13
C ALA A 11 -24.38 -8.01 -6.76
N ASP A 12 -25.71 -7.88 -6.67
CA ASP A 12 -26.45 -8.12 -5.43
C ASP A 12 -26.25 -9.55 -4.91
N ALA A 13 -26.35 -10.55 -5.78
CA ALA A 13 -26.13 -11.93 -5.39
C ALA A 13 -24.72 -12.21 -4.85
N LEU A 14 -23.69 -11.58 -5.44
CA LEU A 14 -22.30 -11.70 -4.98
C LEU A 14 -22.09 -11.03 -3.63
N LEU A 15 -22.62 -9.81 -3.48
CA LEU A 15 -22.47 -9.03 -2.24
C LEU A 15 -23.30 -9.63 -1.11
N ASP A 16 -24.52 -10.11 -1.37
CA ASP A 16 -25.34 -10.84 -0.39
C ASP A 16 -24.63 -12.09 0.14
N ALA A 17 -24.01 -12.86 -0.76
CA ALA A 17 -23.25 -14.06 -0.37
C ALA A 17 -22.04 -13.69 0.53
N ALA A 18 -21.30 -12.63 0.18
CA ALA A 18 -20.19 -12.15 1.00
C ALA A 18 -20.66 -11.64 2.37
N GLU A 19 -21.75 -10.88 2.40
CA GLU A 19 -22.33 -10.40 3.65
C GLU A 19 -22.84 -11.54 4.53
N ALA A 20 -23.51 -12.55 3.96
CA ALA A 20 -23.97 -13.70 4.71
C ALA A 20 -22.80 -14.42 5.39
N TRP A 21 -21.72 -14.65 4.65
CA TRP A 21 -20.52 -15.25 5.22
C TRP A 21 -19.91 -14.38 6.32
N CYS A 22 -19.81 -13.07 6.13
CA CYS A 22 -19.31 -12.16 7.17
C CYS A 22 -20.16 -12.21 8.44
N ARG A 23 -21.48 -12.24 8.30
CA ARG A 23 -22.41 -12.36 9.45
C ARG A 23 -22.23 -13.69 10.18
N GLU A 24 -22.05 -14.80 9.46
CA GLU A 24 -21.78 -16.11 10.05
C GLU A 24 -20.47 -16.12 10.86
N GLN A 25 -19.48 -15.35 10.44
CA GLN A 25 -18.22 -15.15 11.17
C GLN A 25 -18.32 -14.12 12.31
N GLY A 26 -19.53 -13.57 12.58
CA GLY A 26 -19.76 -12.58 13.63
C GLY A 26 -19.27 -11.17 13.28
N MET A 27 -18.95 -10.89 12.01
CA MET A 27 -18.53 -9.58 11.56
C MET A 27 -19.72 -8.62 11.47
N GLN A 28 -19.50 -7.37 11.84
CA GLN A 28 -20.54 -6.33 11.83
C GLN A 28 -20.32 -5.29 10.72
N VAL A 29 -19.14 -5.25 10.13
CA VAL A 29 -18.77 -4.33 9.07
C VAL A 29 -18.06 -5.10 7.98
N MET A 30 -18.53 -4.96 6.73
CA MET A 30 -17.82 -5.39 5.54
C MET A 30 -17.26 -4.18 4.81
N ARG A 31 -16.00 -4.23 4.45
CA ARG A 31 -15.28 -3.15 3.76
C ARG A 31 -14.54 -3.72 2.57
N GLY A 32 -14.67 -3.04 1.43
CA GLY A 32 -14.04 -3.48 0.18
C GLY A 32 -14.33 -2.52 -0.98
N PRO A 33 -14.04 -2.94 -2.21
CA PRO A 33 -13.36 -4.20 -2.53
C PRO A 33 -11.87 -4.14 -2.17
N LEU A 34 -11.30 -5.30 -1.89
CA LEU A 34 -9.89 -5.49 -1.60
C LEU A 34 -9.43 -6.74 -2.36
N ASN A 35 -8.27 -6.68 -2.99
CA ASN A 35 -7.66 -7.86 -3.63
C ASN A 35 -6.60 -8.39 -2.69
N PHE A 36 -7.07 -9.10 -1.69
CA PHE A 36 -6.61 -9.66 -0.46
C PHE A 36 -6.75 -8.71 0.73
N SER A 37 -5.89 -7.69 0.87
CA SER A 37 -5.86 -6.84 2.07
C SER A 37 -5.59 -5.38 1.73
N MET A 38 -5.49 -4.52 2.74
CA MET A 38 -5.05 -3.13 2.60
C MET A 38 -3.58 -2.99 2.19
N ASN A 39 -2.83 -4.08 2.18
CA ASN A 39 -1.43 -4.12 1.73
C ASN A 39 -1.30 -4.44 0.24
N ASP A 40 -2.41 -4.64 -0.45
CA ASP A 40 -2.51 -5.01 -1.86
C ASP A 40 -3.35 -3.96 -2.61
N GLU A 41 -4.10 -4.37 -3.64
CA GLU A 41 -4.97 -3.46 -4.38
C GLU A 41 -6.24 -3.12 -3.60
N VAL A 42 -6.56 -1.85 -3.47
CA VAL A 42 -7.63 -1.36 -2.59
C VAL A 42 -8.60 -0.44 -3.32
N GLY A 43 -9.87 -0.70 -3.13
CA GLY A 43 -10.96 0.15 -3.59
C GLY A 43 -11.31 -0.05 -5.05
N THR A 44 -12.09 0.89 -5.58
CA THR A 44 -12.44 0.99 -6.99
C THR A 44 -11.90 2.30 -7.56
N LEU A 45 -11.33 2.23 -8.75
CA LEU A 45 -10.98 3.43 -9.50
C LEU A 45 -12.26 4.20 -9.83
N ILE A 46 -12.27 5.49 -9.54
CA ILE A 46 -13.38 6.40 -9.82
C ILE A 46 -13.01 7.56 -10.74
N ASP A 47 -11.71 7.85 -10.82
CA ASP A 47 -11.13 8.88 -11.69
C ASP A 47 -9.76 8.44 -12.18
N GLY A 48 -9.29 8.97 -13.33
CA GLY A 48 -8.01 8.60 -13.93
C GLY A 48 -8.05 7.33 -14.81
N PHE A 49 -9.20 6.98 -15.36
CA PHE A 49 -9.36 5.79 -16.24
C PHE A 49 -8.59 5.86 -17.56
N ASP A 50 -8.12 7.04 -17.93
CA ASP A 50 -7.39 7.26 -19.19
C ASP A 50 -5.87 7.05 -19.01
N GLU A 51 -5.43 6.84 -17.77
CA GLU A 51 -4.04 6.55 -17.42
C GLU A 51 -3.86 5.05 -17.15
N PRO A 52 -2.74 4.44 -17.57
CA PRO A 52 -2.48 3.04 -17.24
C PRO A 52 -2.23 2.87 -15.75
N PRO A 53 -2.74 1.81 -15.12
CA PRO A 53 -2.46 1.54 -13.72
C PRO A 53 -0.98 1.19 -13.53
N MET A 54 -0.41 1.67 -12.44
CA MET A 54 0.91 1.26 -11.97
C MET A 54 0.82 -0.02 -11.15
N VAL A 55 1.96 -0.59 -10.76
CA VAL A 55 2.02 -1.78 -9.92
C VAL A 55 1.25 -1.55 -8.61
N MET A 56 0.41 -2.50 -8.23
CA MET A 56 -0.45 -2.48 -7.05
C MET A 56 -1.54 -1.38 -7.05
N MET A 57 -1.84 -0.80 -8.19
CA MET A 57 -2.97 0.11 -8.34
C MET A 57 -4.19 -0.61 -8.89
N THR A 58 -5.34 -0.28 -8.34
CA THR A 58 -6.61 -0.84 -8.81
C THR A 58 -7.00 -0.28 -10.18
N TYR A 59 -7.57 -1.14 -11.02
CA TYR A 59 -8.20 -0.75 -12.28
C TYR A 59 -9.43 -1.63 -12.53
N ASN A 60 -10.57 -1.01 -12.75
CA ASN A 60 -11.86 -1.69 -12.88
C ASN A 60 -12.75 -1.03 -13.93
N PRO A 61 -13.79 -1.73 -14.43
CA PRO A 61 -14.83 -1.11 -15.24
C PRO A 61 -15.50 0.08 -14.54
N ARG A 62 -15.85 1.11 -15.32
CA ARG A 62 -16.46 2.34 -14.79
C ARG A 62 -17.78 2.12 -14.06
N TYR A 63 -18.46 0.99 -14.28
CA TYR A 63 -19.75 0.69 -13.66
C TYR A 63 -19.64 0.07 -12.26
N TYR A 64 -18.47 -0.36 -11.80
CA TYR A 64 -18.31 -1.01 -10.48
C TYR A 64 -18.80 -0.17 -9.32
N PRO A 65 -18.44 1.12 -9.20
CA PRO A 65 -18.95 1.95 -8.10
C PRO A 65 -20.48 1.99 -8.07
N ALA A 66 -21.13 2.13 -9.24
CA ALA A 66 -22.58 2.18 -9.30
C ALA A 66 -23.26 0.87 -8.86
N LEU A 67 -22.69 -0.30 -9.19
CA LEU A 67 -23.20 -1.58 -8.73
C LEU A 67 -23.07 -1.75 -7.21
N ILE A 68 -21.93 -1.34 -6.65
CA ILE A 68 -21.67 -1.43 -5.21
C ILE A 68 -22.59 -0.48 -4.42
N GLU A 69 -22.74 0.76 -4.89
CA GLU A 69 -23.64 1.74 -4.29
C GLU A 69 -25.11 1.36 -4.47
N GLY A 70 -25.46 0.77 -5.63
CA GLY A 70 -26.80 0.27 -5.92
C GLY A 70 -27.25 -0.84 -4.99
N HIS A 71 -26.32 -1.65 -4.47
CA HIS A 71 -26.59 -2.67 -3.45
C HIS A 71 -26.84 -2.06 -2.05
N GLY A 72 -26.43 -0.80 -1.83
CA GLY A 72 -26.63 -0.11 -0.56
C GLY A 72 -25.34 0.21 0.22
N TYR A 73 -24.17 -0.05 -0.35
CA TYR A 73 -22.91 0.40 0.23
C TYR A 73 -22.70 1.89 0.05
N SER A 74 -21.92 2.46 0.93
CA SER A 74 -21.51 3.87 0.86
C SER A 74 -20.00 3.99 0.86
N LYS A 75 -19.52 5.03 0.23
CA LYS A 75 -18.09 5.36 0.20
C LYS A 75 -17.52 5.48 1.62
N ALA A 76 -16.46 4.75 1.88
CA ALA A 76 -15.78 4.77 3.18
C ALA A 76 -14.63 5.80 3.20
N MET A 77 -13.83 5.88 2.13
CA MET A 77 -12.65 6.73 2.06
C MET A 77 -12.28 7.00 0.59
N ASP A 78 -11.70 8.16 0.31
CA ASP A 78 -10.98 8.41 -0.94
C ASP A 78 -9.49 8.10 -0.73
N LEU A 79 -8.91 7.37 -1.69
CA LEU A 79 -7.49 7.11 -1.78
C LEU A 79 -6.95 7.84 -3.01
N TYR A 80 -5.90 8.62 -2.85
CA TYR A 80 -5.32 9.42 -3.93
C TYR A 80 -4.02 8.76 -4.42
N ALA A 81 -3.93 8.54 -5.74
CA ALA A 81 -2.66 8.26 -6.40
C ALA A 81 -2.05 9.58 -6.89
N TRP A 82 -0.76 9.78 -6.58
CA TRP A 82 -0.04 10.98 -6.94
C TRP A 82 1.02 10.67 -7.98
N ILE A 83 1.07 11.46 -9.05
CA ILE A 83 2.14 11.41 -10.03
C ILE A 83 3.18 12.47 -9.66
N TYR A 84 4.42 12.05 -9.53
CA TYR A 84 5.53 12.94 -9.27
C TYR A 84 6.55 12.86 -10.42
N ASP A 85 6.69 13.96 -11.15
CA ASP A 85 7.72 14.10 -12.17
C ASP A 85 9.06 14.38 -11.48
N ILE A 86 9.97 13.41 -11.54
CA ILE A 86 11.26 13.46 -10.83
C ILE A 86 12.12 14.61 -11.34
N GLU A 87 12.17 14.86 -12.65
CA GLU A 87 13.01 15.93 -13.21
C GLU A 87 12.52 17.32 -12.79
N GLN A 88 11.23 17.56 -12.89
CA GLN A 88 10.64 18.84 -12.49
C GLN A 88 10.61 18.97 -10.97
N GLY A 89 10.30 17.91 -10.25
CA GLY A 89 10.24 17.89 -8.80
C GLY A 89 11.59 18.20 -8.15
N LEU A 90 12.67 17.62 -8.63
CA LEU A 90 14.02 17.91 -8.12
C LEU A 90 14.47 19.33 -8.44
N LYS A 91 14.16 19.85 -9.65
CA LYS A 91 14.48 21.24 -10.02
C LYS A 91 13.75 22.27 -9.17
N ASN A 92 12.53 21.95 -8.76
CA ASN A 92 11.66 22.85 -8.00
C ASN A 92 11.62 22.54 -6.51
N ALA A 93 12.39 21.56 -6.04
CA ALA A 93 12.43 21.18 -4.63
C ALA A 93 12.92 22.36 -3.77
N PRO A 94 12.16 22.79 -2.76
CA PRO A 94 12.60 23.89 -1.90
C PRO A 94 13.89 23.52 -1.17
N GLU A 95 14.87 24.44 -1.13
CA GLU A 95 16.12 24.25 -0.34
C GLU A 95 15.83 23.88 1.12
N LYS A 96 14.73 24.40 1.66
CA LYS A 96 14.24 24.06 3.01
C LYS A 96 14.03 22.57 3.19
N LEU A 97 13.62 21.83 2.16
CA LEU A 97 13.41 20.38 2.23
C LEU A 97 14.72 19.66 2.57
N PHE A 98 15.78 19.98 1.81
CA PHE A 98 17.11 19.39 2.02
C PHE A 98 17.70 19.76 3.38
N HIS A 99 17.54 21.02 3.78
CA HIS A 99 18.01 21.49 5.08
C HIS A 99 17.31 20.83 6.25
N VAL A 100 15.98 20.61 6.16
CA VAL A 100 15.19 19.91 7.19
C VAL A 100 15.58 18.44 7.24
N ALA A 101 15.76 17.78 6.10
CA ALA A 101 16.21 16.39 6.02
C ALA A 101 17.60 16.22 6.68
N GLN A 102 18.56 17.06 6.31
CA GLN A 102 19.90 17.01 6.91
C GLN A 102 19.88 17.23 8.42
N LYS A 103 19.15 18.24 8.89
CA LYS A 103 19.01 18.48 10.35
C LYS A 103 18.35 17.32 11.08
N ALA A 104 17.35 16.67 10.46
CA ALA A 104 16.71 15.50 11.06
C ALA A 104 17.70 14.35 11.23
N LEU A 105 18.52 14.07 10.21
CA LEU A 105 19.56 13.04 10.27
C LEU A 105 20.58 13.35 11.37
N GLU A 106 21.11 14.57 11.41
CA GLU A 106 22.10 14.98 12.40
C GLU A 106 21.56 14.94 13.82
N LYS A 107 20.36 15.50 14.04
CA LYS A 107 19.75 15.61 15.38
C LYS A 107 19.36 14.26 15.97
N GLN A 108 18.92 13.33 15.12
CA GLN A 108 18.47 12.01 15.55
C GLN A 108 19.57 10.94 15.46
N GLY A 109 20.73 11.30 14.88
CA GLY A 109 21.83 10.38 14.68
C GLY A 109 21.47 9.23 13.74
N LEU A 110 20.62 9.49 12.76
CA LEU A 110 20.18 8.47 11.80
C LEU A 110 21.27 8.23 10.75
N ARG A 111 21.42 6.98 10.38
CA ARG A 111 22.24 6.54 9.25
C ARG A 111 21.33 6.04 8.13
N ILE A 112 21.51 6.59 6.93
CA ILE A 112 20.84 6.07 5.72
C ILE A 112 21.86 5.24 4.95
N ARG A 113 21.45 4.04 4.54
CA ARG A 113 22.20 3.17 3.66
C ARG A 113 21.28 2.52 2.62
N LYS A 114 21.85 2.03 1.54
CA LYS A 114 21.14 1.15 0.60
C LYS A 114 20.94 -0.22 1.23
N ILE A 115 20.02 -0.97 0.64
CA ILE A 115 19.82 -2.38 0.99
C ILE A 115 21.11 -3.17 0.73
N ASP A 116 21.45 -4.10 1.62
CA ASP A 116 22.60 -4.99 1.46
C ASP A 116 22.17 -6.33 0.86
N MET A 117 22.36 -6.48 -0.45
CA MET A 117 22.03 -7.72 -1.15
C MET A 117 22.85 -8.92 -0.72
N LYS A 118 24.00 -8.71 -0.03
CA LYS A 118 24.80 -9.81 0.54
C LYS A 118 24.23 -10.30 1.87
N ASN A 119 23.51 -9.42 2.57
CA ASN A 119 22.85 -9.72 3.83
C ASN A 119 21.34 -9.45 3.72
N PHE A 120 20.76 -9.81 2.58
CA PHE A 120 19.40 -9.50 2.19
C PHE A 120 18.35 -9.95 3.22
N ASP A 121 18.49 -11.15 3.75
CA ASP A 121 17.54 -11.71 4.72
C ASP A 121 17.50 -10.88 6.03
N HIS A 122 18.64 -10.34 6.47
CA HIS A 122 18.69 -9.44 7.60
C HIS A 122 17.94 -8.13 7.31
N ASP A 123 18.13 -7.57 6.13
CA ASP A 123 17.44 -6.33 5.74
C ASP A 123 15.93 -6.54 5.58
N VAL A 124 15.50 -7.74 5.16
CA VAL A 124 14.08 -8.12 5.15
C VAL A 124 13.51 -8.13 6.57
N GLU A 125 14.22 -8.65 7.56
CA GLU A 125 13.75 -8.61 8.97
C GLU A 125 13.61 -7.16 9.48
N LEU A 126 14.58 -6.30 9.18
CA LEU A 126 14.47 -4.87 9.51
C LEU A 126 13.30 -4.19 8.78
N PHE A 127 13.04 -4.57 7.53
CA PHE A 127 11.88 -4.09 6.77
C PHE A 127 10.56 -4.51 7.44
N LYS A 128 10.42 -5.78 7.84
CA LYS A 128 9.22 -6.30 8.51
C LYS A 128 8.89 -5.46 9.76
N GLU A 129 9.89 -5.21 10.59
CA GLU A 129 9.71 -4.39 11.79
C GLU A 129 9.32 -2.95 11.45
N ALA A 130 10.05 -2.30 10.53
CA ALA A 130 9.80 -0.92 10.13
C ALA A 130 8.40 -0.76 9.52
N TYR A 131 8.01 -1.65 8.60
CA TYR A 131 6.75 -1.62 7.89
C TYR A 131 5.57 -1.69 8.85
N ASN A 132 5.49 -2.77 9.63
CA ASN A 132 4.36 -2.98 10.54
C ASN A 132 4.25 -1.86 11.60
N ARG A 133 5.38 -1.34 12.11
CA ARG A 133 5.37 -0.23 13.07
C ARG A 133 4.96 1.11 12.46
N ALA A 134 5.42 1.39 11.25
CA ALA A 134 5.14 2.67 10.59
C ALA A 134 3.67 2.81 10.20
N TRP A 135 3.08 1.71 9.73
CA TRP A 135 1.73 1.70 9.14
C TRP A 135 0.60 1.41 10.13
N GLN A 136 0.90 0.97 11.36
CA GLN A 136 -0.11 0.52 12.34
C GLN A 136 -1.21 1.55 12.65
N ARG A 137 -0.99 2.84 12.36
CA ARG A 137 -1.97 3.90 12.58
C ARG A 137 -2.69 4.34 11.31
N ASN A 138 -2.34 3.78 10.17
CA ASN A 138 -3.00 4.10 8.92
C ASN A 138 -4.40 3.49 8.87
N TRP A 139 -5.29 4.22 8.23
CA TRP A 139 -6.68 3.77 8.08
C TRP A 139 -6.75 2.39 7.41
N GLY A 140 -7.47 1.47 8.04
CA GLY A 140 -7.69 0.12 7.52
C GLY A 140 -6.47 -0.80 7.52
N PHE A 141 -5.31 -0.37 8.01
CA PHE A 141 -4.11 -1.19 8.02
C PHE A 141 -4.31 -2.49 8.81
N VAL A 142 -3.87 -3.58 8.21
CA VAL A 142 -3.77 -4.90 8.84
C VAL A 142 -2.30 -5.29 8.83
N PRO A 143 -1.70 -5.63 9.98
CA PRO A 143 -0.31 -6.08 10.01
C PRO A 143 -0.11 -7.30 9.12
N MET A 144 0.92 -7.26 8.30
CA MET A 144 1.32 -8.44 7.53
C MET A 144 1.99 -9.45 8.45
N THR A 145 1.66 -10.70 8.25
CA THR A 145 2.39 -11.82 8.87
C THR A 145 3.76 -11.99 8.21
N ASP A 146 4.69 -12.63 8.91
CA ASP A 146 6.02 -12.93 8.34
C ASP A 146 5.91 -13.72 7.03
N ALA A 147 4.98 -14.68 6.96
CA ALA A 147 4.76 -15.48 5.75
C ALA A 147 4.27 -14.64 4.56
N GLU A 148 3.41 -13.66 4.79
CA GLU A 148 2.94 -12.73 3.75
C GLU A 148 4.08 -11.84 3.25
N ILE A 149 4.88 -11.29 4.16
CA ILE A 149 6.04 -10.46 3.77
C ILE A 149 7.09 -11.32 3.03
N ASP A 150 7.37 -12.52 3.50
CA ASP A 150 8.31 -13.43 2.83
C ASP A 150 7.85 -13.78 1.41
N HIS A 151 6.54 -13.99 1.23
CA HIS A 151 5.95 -14.21 -0.08
C HIS A 151 6.08 -12.97 -0.99
N LEU A 152 5.74 -11.79 -0.47
CA LEU A 152 5.87 -10.52 -1.18
C LEU A 152 7.33 -10.27 -1.61
N VAL A 153 8.26 -10.39 -0.67
CA VAL A 153 9.70 -10.21 -0.91
C VAL A 153 10.21 -11.17 -1.98
N LYS A 154 9.81 -12.45 -1.91
CA LYS A 154 10.20 -13.45 -2.91
C LYS A 154 9.68 -13.11 -4.31
N SER A 155 8.45 -12.60 -4.40
CA SER A 155 7.83 -12.21 -5.66
C SER A 155 8.44 -10.94 -6.25
N MET A 156 8.77 -9.97 -5.38
CA MET A 156 9.33 -8.69 -5.78
C MET A 156 10.84 -8.72 -6.04
N LYS A 157 11.56 -9.66 -5.43
CA LYS A 157 13.04 -9.74 -5.50
C LYS A 157 13.62 -9.61 -6.92
N PRO A 158 13.03 -10.21 -7.97
CA PRO A 158 13.54 -10.05 -9.34
C PRO A 158 13.36 -8.65 -9.93
N LEU A 159 12.47 -7.83 -9.33
CA LEU A 159 12.13 -6.48 -9.78
C LEU A 159 12.86 -5.40 -8.96
N LEU A 160 13.51 -5.79 -7.86
CA LEU A 160 14.17 -4.82 -6.98
C LEU A 160 15.44 -4.27 -7.63
N ASP A 161 15.54 -2.95 -7.65
CA ASP A 161 16.80 -2.25 -7.91
C ASP A 161 17.40 -1.82 -6.55
N PRO A 162 18.53 -2.43 -6.13
CA PRO A 162 19.16 -2.08 -4.86
C PRO A 162 19.61 -0.61 -4.75
N GLU A 163 19.75 0.06 -5.89
CA GLU A 163 20.12 1.47 -5.91
C GLU A 163 18.97 2.40 -5.47
N LEU A 164 17.72 1.91 -5.51
CA LEU A 164 16.51 2.66 -5.17
C LEU A 164 15.98 2.34 -3.77
N ILE A 165 16.53 1.33 -3.08
CA ILE A 165 16.03 0.89 -1.78
C ILE A 165 16.93 1.43 -0.65
N PHE A 166 16.33 2.21 0.24
CA PHE A 166 17.04 2.86 1.34
C PHE A 166 16.51 2.40 2.69
N MET A 167 17.42 2.10 3.58
CA MET A 167 17.18 1.78 4.99
C MET A 167 17.68 2.94 5.85
N ALA A 168 16.83 3.42 6.76
CA ALA A 168 17.23 4.36 7.79
C ALA A 168 17.35 3.61 9.12
N GLU A 169 18.47 3.77 9.78
CA GLU A 169 18.80 3.10 11.05
C GLU A 169 19.24 4.10 12.11
N THR A 170 18.95 3.77 13.34
CA THR A 170 19.50 4.48 14.51
C THR A 170 20.96 4.05 14.74
N GLN A 171 21.68 4.76 15.60
CA GLN A 171 23.09 4.44 15.92
C GLN A 171 23.28 3.05 16.53
N ASP A 172 22.26 2.52 17.19
CA ASP A 172 22.24 1.16 17.77
C ASP A 172 21.71 0.09 16.78
N GLY A 173 21.56 0.44 15.49
CA GLY A 173 21.22 -0.48 14.41
C GLY A 173 19.74 -0.86 14.32
N LYS A 174 18.85 -0.14 15.02
CA LYS A 174 17.40 -0.40 14.90
C LYS A 174 16.81 0.29 13.68
N PRO A 175 15.81 -0.32 13.01
CA PRO A 175 15.18 0.29 11.86
C PRO A 175 14.38 1.53 12.29
N ALA A 176 14.64 2.64 11.61
CA ALA A 176 13.94 3.91 11.78
C ALA A 176 13.02 4.23 10.60
N GLY A 177 13.26 3.62 9.45
CA GLY A 177 12.45 3.79 8.26
C GLY A 177 13.00 3.06 7.05
N VAL A 178 12.20 2.94 6.03
CA VAL A 178 12.53 2.30 4.74
C VAL A 178 11.85 3.07 3.61
N SER A 179 12.51 3.14 2.47
CA SER A 179 11.98 3.64 1.21
C SER A 179 12.26 2.61 0.12
N LEU A 180 11.21 2.29 -0.64
CA LEU A 180 11.24 1.38 -1.78
C LEU A 180 10.86 2.17 -3.03
#